data_7d3c7162ca7bfd1f8137f318511c51b8
#
_entry.id   7d3c7162ca7bfd1f8137f318511c51b8
#
_cell.length_a   1.000
_cell.length_b   1.000
_cell.length_c   1.000
_cell.angle_alpha   90.00
_cell.angle_beta   90.00
_cell.angle_gamma   90.00
#
_symmetry.space_group_name_H-M   'P 1'
#
loop_
_entity.id
_entity.type
_entity.pdbx_description
1 polymer ?
#
loop_
_entity_poly.entity_id
_entity_poly.type
_entity_poly.pdbx_seq_one_letter_code
_entity_poly.pdbx_strand_id
1 'polypeptide(L)'
;MDKFSFLNSAHTTLFAEMYDQYLQSPDTLEPSWKAFFQGFDFGMESANITVEERKFEAPENIKKEFQVINLIDAYRKRGHLFTVTNPVRERRKYLPTLDIENFGLEAADLELVFSAGEVVGIGPDKLKNIIDHLKRIYCHSIGIEYMYIRDPNKVKWIQNNINVNGNHPNFSKDEKLKILDSLNKAYTFENFLQKKYVGQKRFSLEGGESLIPAIDFLINIAADKGVKDVVMGMSHRGRLNTLVNIFGKSSKDIFGEFDGKDYEEDIYLQLQIRLGREENTYQL
;
A
#
# COMPACT_ATOMS: atom_id res chain seq x y z
N MET A 1 33.12 15.51 -7.44
CA MET A 1 31.69 15.59 -7.08
C MET A 1 30.90 15.16 -8.30
N ASP A 2 30.03 14.18 -8.15
CA ASP A 2 29.26 13.63 -9.26
C ASP A 2 28.32 14.72 -9.81
N LYS A 3 28.42 15.02 -11.12
CA LYS A 3 27.67 16.10 -11.77
C LYS A 3 26.14 15.89 -11.72
N PHE A 4 25.68 14.72 -11.29
CA PHE A 4 24.28 14.31 -11.20
C PHE A 4 23.86 13.94 -9.77
N SER A 5 24.58 14.42 -8.76
CA SER A 5 24.27 14.12 -7.34
C SER A 5 22.87 14.58 -6.90
N PHE A 6 22.19 15.41 -7.67
CA PHE A 6 20.80 15.81 -7.45
C PHE A 6 19.77 14.76 -7.93
N LEU A 7 20.18 13.85 -8.82
CA LEU A 7 19.36 12.72 -9.24
C LEU A 7 19.62 11.55 -8.28
N ASN A 8 18.72 11.37 -7.33
CA ASN A 8 18.76 10.19 -6.49
C ASN A 8 18.51 8.95 -7.36
N SER A 9 19.19 7.84 -7.11
CA SER A 9 19.10 6.59 -7.89
C SER A 9 17.67 6.07 -8.10
N ALA A 10 16.72 6.51 -7.27
CA ALA A 10 15.31 6.19 -7.40
C ALA A 10 14.58 6.93 -8.55
N HIS A 11 15.15 8.00 -9.08
CA HIS A 11 14.51 8.85 -10.12
C HIS A 11 15.12 8.70 -11.50
N THR A 12 16.17 7.91 -11.62
CA THR A 12 16.80 7.65 -12.93
C THR A 12 15.83 6.99 -13.91
N THR A 13 14.92 6.16 -13.43
CA THR A 13 13.92 5.49 -14.28
C THR A 13 12.89 6.49 -14.81
N LEU A 14 12.35 7.36 -13.94
CA LEU A 14 11.39 8.40 -14.35
C LEU A 14 12.05 9.41 -15.32
N PHE A 15 13.28 9.81 -15.03
CA PHE A 15 14.03 10.70 -15.90
C PHE A 15 14.30 10.06 -17.27
N ALA A 16 14.66 8.77 -17.29
CA ALA A 16 14.87 8.03 -18.53
C ALA A 16 13.56 7.90 -19.33
N GLU A 17 12.44 7.57 -18.69
CA GLU A 17 11.12 7.49 -19.35
C GLU A 17 10.71 8.84 -19.95
N MET A 18 10.90 9.93 -19.22
CA MET A 18 10.59 11.30 -19.72
C MET A 18 11.52 11.74 -20.84
N TYR A 19 12.80 11.34 -20.77
CA TYR A 19 13.76 11.63 -21.84
C TYR A 19 13.44 10.81 -23.10
N ASP A 20 13.07 9.53 -22.96
CA ASP A 20 12.62 8.72 -24.08
C ASP A 20 11.34 9.30 -24.71
N GLN A 21 10.40 9.78 -23.90
CA GLN A 21 9.20 10.48 -24.39
C GLN A 21 9.56 11.76 -25.12
N TYR A 22 10.53 12.53 -24.62
CA TYR A 22 11.05 13.72 -25.29
C TYR A 22 11.65 13.39 -26.67
N LEU A 23 12.43 12.31 -26.77
CA LEU A 23 13.03 11.88 -28.04
C LEU A 23 11.99 11.41 -29.07
N GLN A 24 10.90 10.74 -28.59
CA GLN A 24 9.85 10.20 -29.47
C GLN A 24 8.79 11.23 -29.84
N SER A 25 8.39 12.09 -28.92
CA SER A 25 7.26 13.01 -29.08
C SER A 25 7.42 14.26 -28.20
N PRO A 26 8.34 15.18 -28.54
CA PRO A 26 8.67 16.34 -27.71
C PRO A 26 7.50 17.28 -27.43
N ASP A 27 6.46 17.27 -28.27
CA ASP A 27 5.29 18.13 -28.11
C ASP A 27 4.26 17.59 -27.12
N THR A 28 4.42 16.37 -26.64
CA THR A 28 3.57 15.76 -25.60
C THR A 28 4.04 16.05 -24.19
N LEU A 29 5.25 16.58 -24.05
CA LEU A 29 5.85 16.99 -22.79
C LEU A 29 5.48 18.42 -22.44
N GLU A 30 5.33 18.66 -21.16
CA GLU A 30 5.18 20.02 -20.64
C GLU A 30 6.35 20.90 -21.05
N PRO A 31 6.10 22.19 -21.40
CA PRO A 31 7.13 23.10 -21.94
C PRO A 31 8.41 23.22 -21.08
N SER A 32 8.29 23.10 -19.77
CA SER A 32 9.43 23.16 -18.84
C SER A 32 10.37 21.96 -18.99
N TRP A 33 9.84 20.77 -19.15
CA TRP A 33 10.59 19.55 -19.39
C TRP A 33 11.20 19.51 -20.78
N LYS A 34 10.46 19.99 -21.78
CA LYS A 34 10.97 20.12 -23.13
C LYS A 34 12.17 21.06 -23.16
N ALA A 35 12.07 22.23 -22.53
CA ALA A 35 13.18 23.19 -22.45
C ALA A 35 14.38 22.61 -21.66
N PHE A 36 14.11 21.84 -20.62
CA PHE A 36 15.16 21.18 -19.86
C PHE A 36 15.92 20.16 -20.71
N PHE A 37 15.25 19.28 -21.44
CA PHE A 37 15.91 18.29 -22.28
C PHE A 37 16.58 18.89 -23.50
N GLN A 38 16.04 19.96 -24.08
CA GLN A 38 16.73 20.73 -25.11
C GLN A 38 18.05 21.31 -24.59
N GLY A 39 18.04 21.83 -23.36
CA GLY A 39 19.27 22.33 -22.73
C GLY A 39 20.25 21.20 -22.38
N PHE A 40 19.74 20.02 -22.01
CA PHE A 40 20.53 18.83 -21.73
C PHE A 40 21.25 18.34 -23.01
N ASP A 41 20.52 18.21 -24.13
CA ASP A 41 21.09 17.80 -25.43
C ASP A 41 22.11 18.81 -25.94
N PHE A 42 21.79 20.09 -25.85
CA PHE A 42 22.73 21.16 -26.20
C PHE A 42 24.02 21.10 -25.35
N GLY A 43 23.88 20.77 -24.06
CA GLY A 43 25.01 20.55 -23.17
C GLY A 43 25.84 19.32 -23.54
N MET A 44 25.20 18.24 -23.98
CA MET A 44 25.89 17.03 -24.44
C MET A 44 26.61 17.23 -25.77
N GLU A 45 25.98 17.90 -26.73
CA GLU A 45 26.62 18.24 -28.01
C GLU A 45 27.80 19.23 -27.85
N SER A 46 27.69 20.17 -26.92
CA SER A 46 28.72 21.14 -26.62
C SER A 46 29.90 20.57 -25.83
N ALA A 47 29.79 19.35 -25.27
CA ALA A 47 30.83 18.71 -24.46
C ALA A 47 32.09 18.30 -25.28
N ASN A 48 32.06 18.43 -26.61
CA ASN A 48 33.23 18.26 -27.47
C ASN A 48 34.08 19.53 -27.58
N ILE A 49 33.72 20.62 -26.93
CA ILE A 49 34.48 21.86 -26.89
C ILE A 49 35.09 21.98 -25.48
N THR A 50 36.40 22.20 -25.39
CA THR A 50 37.17 22.37 -24.13
C THR A 50 36.43 23.20 -23.10
N VAL A 51 36.05 22.52 -22.01
CA VAL A 51 35.11 23.02 -20.99
C VAL A 51 35.88 23.87 -19.98
N GLU A 52 35.73 25.18 -20.01
CA GLU A 52 35.66 25.94 -18.76
C GLU A 52 34.44 25.42 -17.94
N GLU A 53 34.65 25.07 -16.70
CA GLU A 53 33.59 24.54 -15.81
C GLU A 53 32.40 25.51 -15.69
N ARG A 54 31.45 25.47 -16.60
CA ARG A 54 30.15 26.10 -16.41
C ARG A 54 29.37 25.22 -15.47
N LYS A 55 29.23 25.63 -14.23
CA LYS A 55 28.23 25.05 -13.31
C LYS A 55 26.87 25.23 -13.96
N PHE A 56 26.30 24.13 -14.48
CA PHE A 56 24.92 24.12 -14.93
C PHE A 56 24.05 24.09 -13.67
N GLU A 57 23.50 25.23 -13.31
CA GLU A 57 22.46 25.29 -12.28
C GLU A 57 21.11 25.13 -12.99
N ALA A 58 20.42 24.04 -12.70
CA ALA A 58 19.06 23.85 -13.17
C ALA A 58 18.18 25.03 -12.70
N PRO A 59 17.27 25.53 -13.56
CA PRO A 59 16.33 26.57 -13.17
C PRO A 59 15.63 26.20 -11.85
N GLU A 60 15.39 27.18 -11.00
CA GLU A 60 14.91 26.94 -9.64
C GLU A 60 13.55 26.24 -9.60
N ASN A 61 12.67 26.52 -10.57
CA ASN A 61 11.40 25.83 -10.72
C ASN A 61 11.59 24.31 -10.97
N ILE A 62 12.53 23.93 -11.82
CA ILE A 62 12.84 22.50 -12.09
C ILE A 62 13.40 21.84 -10.84
N LYS A 63 14.29 22.52 -10.12
CA LYS A 63 14.82 22.02 -8.85
C LYS A 63 13.69 21.77 -7.84
N LYS A 64 12.72 22.68 -7.74
CA LYS A 64 11.57 22.54 -6.85
C LYS A 64 10.63 21.40 -7.29
N GLU A 65 10.41 21.19 -8.59
CA GLU A 65 9.66 20.01 -9.08
C GLU A 65 10.29 18.69 -8.60
N PHE A 66 11.62 18.55 -8.70
CA PHE A 66 12.32 17.37 -8.17
C PHE A 66 12.19 17.23 -6.66
N GLN A 67 12.20 18.33 -5.93
CA GLN A 67 11.98 18.30 -4.48
C GLN A 67 10.58 17.80 -4.13
N VAL A 68 9.55 18.18 -4.90
CA VAL A 68 8.19 17.68 -4.75
C VAL A 68 8.09 16.20 -5.13
N ILE A 69 8.76 15.76 -6.19
CA ILE A 69 8.84 14.33 -6.55
C ILE A 69 9.51 13.52 -5.43
N ASN A 70 10.59 14.04 -4.85
CA ASN A 70 11.25 13.41 -3.70
C ASN A 70 10.33 13.31 -2.48
N LEU A 71 9.52 14.34 -2.23
CA LEU A 71 8.51 14.33 -1.19
C LEU A 71 7.46 13.26 -1.44
N ILE A 72 6.92 13.16 -2.67
CA ILE A 72 5.96 12.12 -3.07
C ILE A 72 6.54 10.72 -2.83
N ASP A 73 7.78 10.50 -3.25
CA ASP A 73 8.45 9.21 -3.08
C ASP A 73 8.70 8.89 -1.58
N ALA A 74 8.99 9.88 -0.78
CA ALA A 74 9.12 9.71 0.67
C ALA A 74 7.78 9.30 1.32
N TYR A 75 6.64 9.86 0.89
CA TYR A 75 5.32 9.41 1.32
C TYR A 75 5.05 7.97 0.91
N ARG A 76 5.39 7.57 -0.31
CA ARG A 76 5.26 6.19 -0.79
C ARG A 76 6.09 5.19 0.03
N LYS A 77 7.31 5.57 0.40
CA LYS A 77 8.24 4.71 1.15
C LYS A 77 7.99 4.69 2.66
N ARG A 78 7.59 5.82 3.25
CA ARG A 78 7.56 6.00 4.70
C ARG A 78 6.22 6.47 5.25
N GLY A 79 5.23 6.78 4.41
CA GLY A 79 3.93 7.27 4.85
C GLY A 79 3.24 6.33 5.85
N HIS A 80 3.40 5.02 5.68
CA HIS A 80 2.88 4.00 6.60
C HIS A 80 3.37 4.18 8.05
N LEU A 81 4.55 4.79 8.27
CA LEU A 81 5.08 5.09 9.60
C LEU A 81 4.31 6.21 10.30
N PHE A 82 3.58 7.02 9.57
CA PHE A 82 2.83 8.19 10.05
C PHE A 82 1.31 7.96 10.03
N THR A 83 0.86 6.72 9.80
CA THR A 83 -0.56 6.38 9.80
C THR A 83 -1.15 6.40 11.20
N VAL A 84 -2.44 6.74 11.29
CA VAL A 84 -3.24 6.70 12.52
C VAL A 84 -4.05 5.40 12.54
N THR A 85 -3.35 4.27 12.74
CA THR A 85 -3.97 2.93 12.76
C THR A 85 -4.52 2.53 14.13
N ASN A 86 -4.09 3.19 15.20
CA ASN A 86 -4.55 2.91 16.56
C ASN A 86 -5.35 4.12 17.08
N PRO A 87 -6.66 3.99 17.34
CA PRO A 87 -7.49 5.10 17.80
C PRO A 87 -7.24 5.48 19.28
N VAL A 88 -6.56 4.63 20.05
CA VAL A 88 -6.38 4.78 21.50
C VAL A 88 -4.99 5.31 21.85
N ARG A 89 -4.02 5.12 21.00
CA ARG A 89 -2.63 5.43 21.31
C ARG A 89 -2.00 6.26 20.20
N GLU A 90 -1.38 7.38 20.57
CA GLU A 90 -0.56 8.15 19.64
C GLU A 90 0.61 7.33 19.12
N ARG A 91 0.90 7.49 17.84
CA ARG A 91 2.01 6.81 17.19
C ARG A 91 3.34 7.43 17.62
N ARG A 92 4.38 6.62 17.64
CA ARG A 92 5.75 7.11 17.85
C ARG A 92 6.12 8.11 16.76
N LYS A 93 6.87 9.13 17.13
CA LYS A 93 7.47 10.05 16.16
C LYS A 93 8.64 9.36 15.49
N TYR A 94 8.60 9.27 14.17
CA TYR A 94 9.69 8.70 13.37
C TYR A 94 10.50 9.82 12.71
N LEU A 95 11.79 9.61 12.57
CA LEU A 95 12.70 10.52 11.89
C LEU A 95 13.35 9.81 10.69
N PRO A 96 13.64 10.54 9.60
CA PRO A 96 13.22 11.92 9.33
C PRO A 96 11.70 12.00 9.08
N THR A 97 11.12 13.15 9.46
CA THR A 97 9.70 13.43 9.23
C THR A 97 9.39 13.63 7.74
N LEU A 98 8.11 13.77 7.40
CA LEU A 98 7.66 14.09 6.05
C LEU A 98 7.39 15.60 5.87
N ASP A 99 7.99 16.43 6.72
CA ASP A 99 7.89 17.89 6.65
C ASP A 99 8.65 18.40 5.42
N ILE A 100 8.10 19.43 4.79
CA ILE A 100 8.59 19.96 3.51
C ILE A 100 10.04 20.47 3.58
N GLU A 101 10.45 20.95 4.74
CA GLU A 101 11.79 21.46 5.01
C GLU A 101 12.86 20.39 4.82
N ASN A 102 12.54 19.11 5.11
CA ASN A 102 13.44 17.98 4.88
C ASN A 102 13.72 17.70 3.40
N PHE A 103 12.94 18.33 2.51
CA PHE A 103 13.07 18.21 1.06
C PHE A 103 13.56 19.50 0.40
N GLY A 104 13.90 20.52 1.19
CA GLY A 104 14.36 21.82 0.70
C GLY A 104 13.23 22.70 0.17
N LEU A 105 11.98 22.41 0.55
CA LEU A 105 10.80 23.22 0.25
C LEU A 105 10.48 24.12 1.43
N GLU A 106 9.84 25.26 1.17
CA GLU A 106 9.52 26.27 2.16
C GLU A 106 8.00 26.52 2.23
N ALA A 107 7.55 27.18 3.29
CA ALA A 107 6.14 27.53 3.46
C ALA A 107 5.57 28.37 2.30
N ALA A 108 6.40 29.20 1.67
CA ALA A 108 6.03 29.98 0.47
C ALA A 108 5.69 29.09 -0.73
N ASP A 109 6.26 27.87 -0.83
CA ASP A 109 6.02 26.96 -1.93
C ASP A 109 4.65 26.28 -1.86
N LEU A 110 4.00 26.28 -0.71
CA LEU A 110 2.68 25.64 -0.52
C LEU A 110 1.59 26.14 -1.47
N GLU A 111 1.68 27.39 -1.91
CA GLU A 111 0.72 28.00 -2.83
C GLU A 111 1.15 27.94 -4.29
N LEU A 112 2.36 27.47 -4.57
CA LEU A 112 2.86 27.27 -5.93
C LEU A 112 2.27 25.99 -6.54
N VAL A 113 2.03 26.03 -7.86
CA VAL A 113 1.52 24.90 -8.64
C VAL A 113 2.70 24.08 -9.15
N PHE A 114 2.60 22.75 -8.97
CA PHE A 114 3.59 21.78 -9.41
C PHE A 114 2.99 20.74 -10.33
N SER A 115 3.69 20.44 -11.42
CA SER A 115 3.31 19.39 -12.38
C SER A 115 3.45 17.99 -11.75
N ALA A 116 4.27 17.85 -10.71
CA ALA A 116 4.45 16.62 -9.95
C ALA A 116 3.14 16.04 -9.39
N GLY A 117 2.07 16.83 -9.28
CA GLY A 117 0.72 16.35 -8.92
C GLY A 117 0.16 15.29 -9.89
N GLU A 118 0.61 15.26 -11.14
CA GLU A 118 0.25 14.22 -12.12
C GLU A 118 0.70 12.84 -11.68
N VAL A 119 1.87 12.74 -11.03
CA VAL A 119 2.44 11.46 -10.57
C VAL A 119 1.55 10.77 -9.52
N VAL A 120 0.68 11.53 -8.87
CA VAL A 120 -0.29 11.02 -7.88
C VAL A 120 -1.74 11.09 -8.36
N GLY A 121 -1.94 11.43 -9.64
CA GLY A 121 -3.24 11.34 -10.31
C GLY A 121 -4.20 12.50 -10.05
N ILE A 122 -3.71 13.64 -9.52
CA ILE A 122 -4.55 14.85 -9.30
C ILE A 122 -4.30 15.94 -10.34
N GLY A 123 -3.35 15.73 -11.27
CA GLY A 123 -2.91 16.73 -12.21
C GLY A 123 -2.03 17.82 -11.58
N PRO A 124 -1.63 18.84 -12.35
CA PRO A 124 -0.91 20.00 -11.82
C PRO A 124 -1.73 20.69 -10.74
N ASP A 125 -1.18 20.81 -9.54
CA ASP A 125 -1.91 21.40 -8.41
C ASP A 125 -0.95 22.09 -7.42
N LYS A 126 -1.49 22.87 -6.50
CA LYS A 126 -0.72 23.52 -5.44
C LYS A 126 -0.07 22.46 -4.54
N LEU A 127 1.16 22.73 -4.09
CA LEU A 127 1.89 21.84 -3.19
C LEU A 127 1.06 21.44 -1.96
N LYS A 128 0.33 22.37 -1.38
CA LYS A 128 -0.58 22.10 -0.26
C LYS A 128 -1.58 20.98 -0.58
N ASN A 129 -2.22 21.05 -1.76
CA ASN A 129 -3.21 20.05 -2.18
C ASN A 129 -2.56 18.69 -2.45
N ILE A 130 -1.35 18.70 -3.04
CA ILE A 130 -0.53 17.49 -3.22
C ILE A 130 -0.23 16.84 -1.88
N ILE A 131 0.21 17.61 -0.90
CA ILE A 131 0.50 17.10 0.46
C ILE A 131 -0.75 16.56 1.14
N ASP A 132 -1.87 17.26 1.06
CA ASP A 132 -3.14 16.82 1.66
C ASP A 132 -3.62 15.49 1.03
N HIS A 133 -3.45 15.37 -0.29
CA HIS A 133 -3.73 14.13 -1.02
C HIS A 133 -2.82 12.98 -0.56
N LEU A 134 -1.52 13.23 -0.47
CA LEU A 134 -0.55 12.24 0.02
C LEU A 134 -0.82 11.80 1.46
N LYS A 135 -1.13 12.74 2.35
CA LYS A 135 -1.50 12.44 3.74
C LYS A 135 -2.74 11.56 3.81
N ARG A 136 -3.76 11.86 3.00
CA ARG A 136 -5.00 11.06 2.94
C ARG A 136 -4.72 9.64 2.49
N ILE A 137 -3.85 9.43 1.49
CA ILE A 137 -3.55 8.10 0.95
C ILE A 137 -2.62 7.31 1.86
N TYR A 138 -1.52 7.92 2.32
CA TYR A 138 -0.41 7.19 2.93
C TYR A 138 -0.32 7.32 4.45
N CYS A 139 -1.02 8.29 5.06
CA CYS A 139 -0.89 8.57 6.49
C CYS A 139 -2.20 8.49 7.26
N HIS A 140 -3.29 8.02 6.65
CA HIS A 140 -4.59 7.89 7.30
C HIS A 140 -4.68 6.58 8.12
N SER A 141 -5.80 5.89 8.07
CA SER A 141 -6.07 4.68 8.88
C SER A 141 -5.48 3.39 8.31
N ILE A 142 -4.98 3.41 7.07
CA ILE A 142 -4.41 2.24 6.39
C ILE A 142 -2.94 2.52 6.03
N GLY A 143 -2.02 1.71 6.55
CA GLY A 143 -0.62 1.74 6.16
C GLY A 143 -0.35 0.76 5.02
N ILE A 144 0.38 1.20 4.00
CA ILE A 144 0.73 0.40 2.84
C ILE A 144 2.23 0.40 2.65
N GLU A 145 2.80 -0.80 2.52
CA GLU A 145 4.19 -1.04 2.20
C GLU A 145 4.27 -1.86 0.91
N TYR A 146 4.72 -1.25 -0.20
CA TYR A 146 4.77 -1.92 -1.50
C TYR A 146 6.01 -1.56 -2.32
N MET A 147 6.77 -0.54 -1.92
CA MET A 147 7.93 -0.04 -2.66
C MET A 147 9.11 -1.03 -2.74
N TYR A 148 9.06 -2.14 -1.98
CA TYR A 148 10.02 -3.24 -2.08
C TYR A 148 9.75 -4.20 -3.24
N ILE A 149 8.59 -4.10 -3.89
CA ILE A 149 8.22 -4.95 -5.02
C ILE A 149 9.11 -4.59 -6.21
N ARG A 150 9.80 -5.60 -6.78
CA ARG A 150 10.77 -5.39 -7.86
C ARG A 150 10.15 -5.18 -9.24
N ASP A 151 8.92 -5.67 -9.43
CA ASP A 151 8.19 -5.54 -10.71
C ASP A 151 7.55 -4.15 -10.81
N PRO A 152 8.02 -3.29 -11.73
CA PRO A 152 7.52 -1.92 -11.86
C PRO A 152 6.04 -1.88 -12.29
N ASN A 153 5.57 -2.85 -13.07
CA ASN A 153 4.17 -2.90 -13.50
C ASN A 153 3.24 -3.16 -12.32
N LYS A 154 3.65 -4.04 -11.39
CA LYS A 154 2.90 -4.29 -10.15
C LYS A 154 2.88 -3.05 -9.25
N VAL A 155 4.02 -2.38 -9.10
CA VAL A 155 4.10 -1.12 -8.33
C VAL A 155 3.18 -0.07 -8.92
N LYS A 156 3.22 0.15 -10.23
CA LYS A 156 2.36 1.11 -10.94
C LYS A 156 0.88 0.74 -10.80
N TRP A 157 0.54 -0.55 -10.91
CA TRP A 157 -0.82 -1.02 -10.72
C TRP A 157 -1.34 -0.73 -9.30
N ILE A 158 -0.53 -0.98 -8.27
CA ILE A 158 -0.88 -0.67 -6.88
C ILE A 158 -1.09 0.83 -6.71
N GLN A 159 -0.16 1.66 -7.20
CA GLN A 159 -0.26 3.13 -7.11
C GLN A 159 -1.55 3.65 -7.75
N ASN A 160 -1.88 3.17 -8.95
CA ASN A 160 -3.10 3.57 -9.63
C ASN A 160 -4.36 3.21 -8.83
N ASN A 161 -4.43 2.00 -8.27
CA ASN A 161 -5.59 1.57 -7.49
C ASN A 161 -5.72 2.33 -6.16
N ILE A 162 -4.61 2.65 -5.51
CA ILE A 162 -4.61 3.44 -4.27
C ILE A 162 -5.07 4.89 -4.56
N ASN A 163 -4.59 5.47 -5.66
CA ASN A 163 -4.92 6.85 -6.03
C ASN A 163 -6.41 7.02 -6.36
N VAL A 164 -7.02 6.07 -7.10
CA VAL A 164 -8.45 6.15 -7.49
C VAL A 164 -9.38 6.28 -6.29
N ASN A 165 -9.14 5.52 -5.23
CA ASN A 165 -9.99 5.50 -4.04
C ASN A 165 -9.44 6.33 -2.88
N GLY A 166 -8.30 7.01 -3.06
CA GLY A 166 -7.59 7.72 -1.99
C GLY A 166 -7.27 6.83 -0.79
N ASN A 167 -7.07 5.53 -1.02
CA ASN A 167 -6.87 4.50 0.00
C ASN A 167 -7.98 4.47 1.06
N HIS A 168 -9.19 4.87 0.67
CA HIS A 168 -10.37 4.91 1.55
C HIS A 168 -11.43 3.96 1.01
N PRO A 169 -11.70 2.83 1.68
CA PRO A 169 -12.75 1.93 1.27
C PRO A 169 -14.12 2.61 1.48
N ASN A 170 -14.94 2.61 0.44
CA ASN A 170 -16.29 3.15 0.50
C ASN A 170 -17.30 2.00 0.65
N PHE A 171 -17.25 1.33 1.80
CA PHE A 171 -18.15 0.21 2.08
C PHE A 171 -19.61 0.65 2.14
N SER A 172 -20.47 -0.08 1.46
CA SER A 172 -21.92 0.00 1.58
C SER A 172 -22.39 -0.38 3.00
N LYS A 173 -23.64 -0.11 3.31
CA LYS A 173 -24.23 -0.51 4.61
C LYS A 173 -24.18 -2.03 4.79
N ASP A 174 -24.50 -2.79 3.75
CA ASP A 174 -24.55 -4.25 3.81
C ASP A 174 -23.15 -4.86 3.99
N GLU A 175 -22.13 -4.31 3.32
CA GLU A 175 -20.73 -4.71 3.54
C GLU A 175 -20.28 -4.42 4.98
N LYS A 176 -20.63 -3.24 5.51
CA LYS A 176 -20.33 -2.90 6.92
C LYS A 176 -21.00 -3.87 7.90
N LEU A 177 -22.24 -4.27 7.64
CA LEU A 177 -22.97 -5.24 8.47
C LEU A 177 -22.32 -6.63 8.40
N LYS A 178 -21.87 -7.08 7.21
CA LYS A 178 -21.13 -8.34 7.05
C LYS A 178 -19.80 -8.30 7.81
N ILE A 179 -19.05 -7.21 7.70
CA ILE A 179 -17.80 -7.03 8.45
C ILE A 179 -18.06 -7.09 9.95
N LEU A 180 -19.10 -6.40 10.44
CA LEU A 180 -19.45 -6.40 11.85
C LEU A 180 -19.86 -7.79 12.35
N ASP A 181 -20.66 -8.53 11.57
CA ASP A 181 -21.05 -9.90 11.89
C ASP A 181 -19.83 -10.83 11.99
N SER A 182 -18.91 -10.74 11.02
CA SER A 182 -17.67 -11.52 11.02
C SER A 182 -16.76 -11.18 12.21
N LEU A 183 -16.64 -9.90 12.55
CA LEU A 183 -15.90 -9.46 13.74
C LEU A 183 -16.55 -9.98 15.03
N ASN A 184 -17.88 -9.92 15.12
CA ASN A 184 -18.62 -10.41 16.28
C ASN A 184 -18.48 -11.93 16.45
N LYS A 185 -18.54 -12.70 15.37
CA LYS A 185 -18.29 -14.14 15.38
C LYS A 185 -16.87 -14.45 15.85
N ALA A 186 -15.87 -13.77 15.30
CA ALA A 186 -14.48 -13.96 15.69
C ALA A 186 -14.25 -13.64 17.18
N TYR A 187 -14.75 -12.52 17.64
CA TYR A 187 -14.64 -12.08 19.05
C TYR A 187 -15.37 -13.02 20.00
N THR A 188 -16.61 -13.40 19.66
CA THR A 188 -17.44 -14.28 20.51
C THR A 188 -16.81 -15.65 20.67
N PHE A 189 -16.23 -16.21 19.59
CA PHE A 189 -15.51 -17.47 19.63
C PHE A 189 -14.30 -17.41 20.57
N GLU A 190 -13.45 -16.38 20.46
CA GLU A 190 -12.30 -16.19 21.35
C GLU A 190 -12.73 -16.06 22.82
N ASN A 191 -13.76 -15.25 23.06
CA ASN A 191 -14.29 -15.00 24.41
C ASN A 191 -14.87 -16.27 25.04
N PHE A 192 -15.55 -17.09 24.24
CA PHE A 192 -16.07 -18.38 24.70
C PHE A 192 -14.94 -19.32 25.10
N LEU A 193 -13.92 -19.48 24.21
CA LEU A 193 -12.77 -20.33 24.50
C LEU A 193 -12.00 -19.85 25.74
N GLN A 194 -11.86 -18.55 25.91
CA GLN A 194 -11.18 -17.97 27.07
C GLN A 194 -11.88 -18.32 28.38
N LYS A 195 -13.19 -18.27 28.40
CA LYS A 195 -13.99 -18.55 29.61
C LYS A 195 -14.14 -20.02 29.88
N LYS A 196 -14.29 -20.83 28.85
CA LYS A 196 -14.59 -22.26 28.98
C LYS A 196 -13.32 -23.11 29.19
N TYR A 197 -12.25 -22.79 28.47
CA TYR A 197 -11.01 -23.58 28.40
C TYR A 197 -9.82 -22.79 28.96
N VAL A 198 -9.92 -22.40 30.22
CA VAL A 198 -8.87 -21.65 30.92
C VAL A 198 -7.60 -22.49 31.01
N GLY A 199 -6.45 -21.89 30.64
CA GLY A 199 -5.15 -22.56 30.70
C GLY A 199 -4.82 -23.47 29.51
N GLN A 200 -5.76 -23.71 28.61
CA GLN A 200 -5.52 -24.48 27.38
C GLN A 200 -4.79 -23.64 26.32
N LYS A 201 -4.01 -24.31 25.45
CA LYS A 201 -3.35 -23.67 24.31
C LYS A 201 -4.37 -23.39 23.20
N ARG A 202 -5.01 -22.23 23.23
CA ARG A 202 -6.05 -21.81 22.27
C ARG A 202 -5.48 -21.12 21.02
N PHE A 203 -4.24 -20.67 21.08
CA PHE A 203 -3.61 -19.89 20.01
C PHE A 203 -4.48 -18.73 19.51
N SER A 204 -4.93 -17.92 20.46
CA SER A 204 -5.93 -16.88 20.29
C SER A 204 -5.62 -15.88 19.18
N LEU A 205 -6.69 -15.43 18.51
CA LEU A 205 -6.67 -14.36 17.51
C LEU A 205 -6.85 -12.97 18.13
N GLU A 206 -7.01 -12.87 19.46
CA GLU A 206 -7.25 -11.58 20.14
C GLU A 206 -6.30 -10.48 19.70
N GLY A 207 -6.86 -9.32 19.32
CA GLY A 207 -6.17 -8.20 18.72
C GLY A 207 -5.94 -8.30 17.21
N GLY A 208 -6.37 -9.38 16.57
CA GLY A 208 -6.27 -9.62 15.14
C GLY A 208 -7.58 -10.06 14.50
N GLU A 209 -8.73 -9.80 15.13
CA GLU A 209 -10.06 -10.27 14.71
C GLU A 209 -10.42 -9.79 13.30
N SER A 210 -9.88 -8.65 12.87
CA SER A 210 -10.04 -8.13 11.50
C SER A 210 -9.51 -9.06 10.41
N LEU A 211 -8.69 -10.06 10.77
CA LEU A 211 -8.22 -11.09 9.83
C LEU A 211 -9.40 -11.88 9.24
N ILE A 212 -10.41 -12.19 10.04
CA ILE A 212 -11.57 -13.00 9.63
C ILE A 212 -12.36 -12.31 8.50
N PRO A 213 -12.90 -11.08 8.68
CA PRO A 213 -13.58 -10.41 7.58
C PRO A 213 -12.67 -10.11 6.40
N ALA A 214 -11.36 -9.89 6.62
CA ALA A 214 -10.42 -9.63 5.52
C ALA A 214 -10.24 -10.88 4.64
N ILE A 215 -10.11 -12.07 5.21
CA ILE A 215 -9.98 -13.33 4.46
C ILE A 215 -11.31 -13.64 3.75
N ASP A 216 -12.44 -13.51 4.44
CA ASP A 216 -13.76 -13.74 3.84
C ASP A 216 -13.95 -12.85 2.59
N PHE A 217 -13.67 -11.55 2.74
CA PHE A 217 -13.77 -10.60 1.63
C PHE A 217 -12.80 -10.95 0.48
N LEU A 218 -11.56 -11.34 0.79
CA LEU A 218 -10.57 -11.75 -0.19
C LEU A 218 -11.05 -12.96 -1.00
N ILE A 219 -11.59 -13.99 -0.31
CA ILE A 219 -12.09 -15.21 -0.95
C ILE A 219 -13.26 -14.89 -1.88
N ASN A 220 -14.20 -14.05 -1.43
CA ASN A 220 -15.36 -13.65 -2.24
C ASN A 220 -14.93 -12.90 -3.51
N ILE A 221 -14.02 -11.91 -3.40
CA ILE A 221 -13.49 -11.21 -4.58
C ILE A 221 -12.73 -12.15 -5.51
N ALA A 222 -11.96 -13.08 -4.96
CA ALA A 222 -11.21 -14.06 -5.75
C ALA A 222 -12.17 -14.96 -6.54
N ALA A 223 -13.26 -15.39 -5.91
CA ALA A 223 -14.33 -16.18 -6.55
C ALA A 223 -14.98 -15.42 -7.71
N ASP A 224 -15.34 -14.16 -7.50
CA ASP A 224 -15.92 -13.30 -8.54
C ASP A 224 -14.98 -13.11 -9.74
N LYS A 225 -13.67 -13.22 -9.50
CA LYS A 225 -12.63 -13.16 -10.54
C LYS A 225 -12.31 -14.54 -11.16
N GLY A 226 -13.06 -15.58 -10.81
CA GLY A 226 -12.94 -16.92 -11.38
C GLY A 226 -11.89 -17.82 -10.72
N VAL A 227 -11.37 -17.46 -9.55
CA VAL A 227 -10.55 -18.37 -8.74
C VAL A 227 -11.44 -19.51 -8.25
N LYS A 228 -11.00 -20.75 -8.49
CA LYS A 228 -11.78 -21.96 -8.15
C LYS A 228 -11.30 -22.61 -6.84
N ASP A 229 -10.02 -22.53 -6.58
CA ASP A 229 -9.40 -23.18 -5.44
C ASP A 229 -8.56 -22.20 -4.66
N VAL A 230 -8.64 -22.25 -3.34
CA VAL A 230 -7.81 -21.47 -2.40
C VAL A 230 -7.10 -22.42 -1.47
N VAL A 231 -5.78 -22.36 -1.44
CA VAL A 231 -4.95 -23.12 -0.51
C VAL A 231 -4.41 -22.16 0.56
N MET A 232 -4.66 -22.48 1.83
CA MET A 232 -4.25 -21.63 2.93
C MET A 232 -3.29 -22.34 3.87
N GLY A 233 -2.07 -21.78 4.00
CA GLY A 233 -1.12 -22.13 5.03
C GLY A 233 -1.32 -21.24 6.26
N MET A 234 -1.37 -21.81 7.45
CA MET A 234 -1.59 -21.07 8.68
C MET A 234 -0.52 -21.39 9.73
N SER A 235 -0.05 -20.36 10.43
CA SER A 235 0.64 -20.54 11.71
C SER A 235 -0.38 -20.89 12.81
N HIS A 236 0.08 -21.08 14.04
CA HIS A 236 -0.83 -21.45 15.14
C HIS A 236 -1.75 -20.30 15.57
N ARG A 237 -1.31 -19.03 15.52
CA ARG A 237 -2.11 -17.88 15.99
C ARG A 237 -3.37 -17.68 15.14
N GLY A 238 -4.53 -17.72 15.78
CA GLY A 238 -5.83 -17.57 15.12
C GLY A 238 -6.29 -18.77 14.31
N ARG A 239 -5.55 -19.91 14.35
CA ARG A 239 -5.88 -21.10 13.56
C ARG A 239 -7.30 -21.62 13.83
N LEU A 240 -7.68 -21.77 15.09
CA LEU A 240 -9.00 -22.27 15.46
C LEU A 240 -10.12 -21.35 14.99
N ASN A 241 -9.93 -20.05 15.14
CA ASN A 241 -10.90 -19.05 14.71
C ASN A 241 -11.09 -19.09 13.19
N THR A 242 -10.00 -19.19 12.44
CA THR A 242 -10.02 -19.33 10.97
C THR A 242 -10.72 -20.63 10.55
N LEU A 243 -10.43 -21.76 11.21
CA LEU A 243 -11.08 -23.03 10.92
C LEU A 243 -12.59 -22.95 11.09
N VAL A 244 -13.07 -22.29 12.14
CA VAL A 244 -14.53 -22.16 12.40
C VAL A 244 -15.15 -21.14 11.45
N ASN A 245 -14.61 -19.92 11.39
CA ASN A 245 -15.30 -18.80 10.76
C ASN A 245 -15.04 -18.67 9.26
N ILE A 246 -13.98 -19.27 8.74
CA ILE A 246 -13.66 -19.26 7.30
C ILE A 246 -13.91 -20.63 6.67
N PHE A 247 -13.44 -21.70 7.31
CA PHE A 247 -13.56 -23.05 6.75
C PHE A 247 -14.81 -23.79 7.19
N GLY A 248 -15.63 -23.23 8.10
CA GLY A 248 -16.88 -23.83 8.55
C GLY A 248 -16.70 -25.08 9.41
N LYS A 249 -15.49 -25.32 9.98
CA LYS A 249 -15.30 -26.44 10.92
C LYS A 249 -16.25 -26.30 12.09
N SER A 250 -16.94 -27.39 12.46
CA SER A 250 -17.88 -27.36 13.54
C SER A 250 -17.22 -26.96 14.87
N SER A 251 -17.81 -25.98 15.55
CA SER A 251 -17.36 -25.62 16.90
C SER A 251 -17.45 -26.83 17.88
N LYS A 252 -18.38 -27.76 17.64
CA LYS A 252 -18.52 -28.99 18.43
C LYS A 252 -17.26 -29.86 18.32
N ASP A 253 -16.69 -29.97 17.12
CA ASP A 253 -15.50 -30.80 16.91
C ASP A 253 -14.30 -30.18 17.60
N ILE A 254 -14.13 -28.85 17.49
CA ILE A 254 -13.06 -28.12 18.18
C ILE A 254 -13.19 -28.25 19.71
N PHE A 255 -14.43 -28.15 20.25
CA PHE A 255 -14.64 -28.29 21.67
C PHE A 255 -14.43 -29.73 22.14
N GLY A 256 -14.76 -30.73 21.29
CA GLY A 256 -14.44 -32.13 21.53
C GLY A 256 -12.97 -32.41 21.68
N GLU A 257 -12.12 -31.77 20.84
CA GLU A 257 -10.65 -31.85 20.94
C GLU A 257 -10.14 -31.31 22.29
N PHE A 258 -10.70 -30.19 22.75
CA PHE A 258 -10.36 -29.65 24.08
C PHE A 258 -10.84 -30.53 25.25
N ASP A 259 -11.92 -31.25 25.07
CA ASP A 259 -12.50 -32.18 26.08
C ASP A 259 -11.79 -33.55 26.07
N GLY A 260 -10.72 -33.74 25.28
CA GLY A 260 -9.92 -34.97 25.24
C GLY A 260 -10.58 -36.13 24.51
N LYS A 261 -11.55 -35.86 23.63
CA LYS A 261 -12.09 -36.86 22.73
C LYS A 261 -11.08 -36.97 21.56
N ASP A 262 -10.38 -38.12 21.48
CA ASP A 262 -9.47 -38.43 20.43
C ASP A 262 -10.20 -38.32 19.07
N TYR A 263 -9.92 -37.26 18.35
CA TYR A 263 -10.10 -37.25 16.91
C TYR A 263 -8.75 -37.61 16.33
N GLU A 264 -8.72 -38.64 15.49
CA GLU A 264 -7.53 -39.14 14.83
C GLU A 264 -6.66 -38.00 14.30
N GLU A 265 -5.36 -38.20 14.50
CA GLU A 265 -4.29 -37.24 14.25
C GLU A 265 -4.45 -36.40 12.99
N ASP A 266 -4.30 -35.12 13.25
CA ASP A 266 -3.82 -34.12 12.32
C ASP A 266 -3.46 -34.53 10.94
N ILE A 267 -4.42 -34.52 10.28
CA ILE A 267 -4.41 -34.24 8.87
C ILE A 267 -3.79 -32.86 8.70
N TYR A 268 -2.71 -32.79 7.98
CA TYR A 268 -2.34 -31.59 7.25
C TYR A 268 -3.56 -31.23 6.41
N LEU A 269 -4.44 -30.37 6.97
CA LEU A 269 -5.60 -29.88 6.30
C LEU A 269 -5.15 -28.96 5.17
N GLN A 270 -4.81 -29.58 4.04
CA GLN A 270 -4.94 -28.94 2.74
C GLN A 270 -6.43 -28.78 2.48
N LEU A 271 -7.02 -27.73 3.03
CA LEU A 271 -8.40 -27.39 2.74
C LEU A 271 -8.46 -26.75 1.36
N GLN A 272 -8.92 -27.52 0.40
CA GLN A 272 -9.37 -27.00 -0.88
C GLN A 272 -10.79 -26.45 -0.69
N ILE A 273 -10.92 -25.11 -0.72
CA ILE A 273 -12.24 -24.47 -0.82
C ILE A 273 -12.63 -24.50 -2.29
N ARG A 274 -13.60 -25.34 -2.65
CA ARG A 274 -14.25 -25.26 -3.95
C ARG A 274 -15.33 -24.21 -3.91
N LEU A 275 -15.13 -23.14 -4.65
CA LEU A 275 -16.11 -22.07 -4.82
C LEU A 275 -17.07 -22.46 -5.94
N GLY A 276 -18.20 -23.07 -5.59
CA GLY A 276 -19.32 -23.29 -6.51
C GLY A 276 -20.29 -22.10 -6.49
N ARG A 277 -20.82 -21.71 -7.64
CA ARG A 277 -21.74 -20.56 -7.78
C ARG A 277 -23.16 -20.80 -7.23
N GLU A 278 -23.48 -21.98 -6.77
CA GLU A 278 -24.79 -22.30 -6.20
C GLU A 278 -24.59 -22.82 -4.77
N GLU A 279 -25.01 -21.96 -3.83
CA GLU A 279 -25.00 -22.17 -2.38
C GLU A 279 -23.60 -22.14 -1.73
N ASN A 280 -23.43 -21.25 -0.76
CA ASN A 280 -22.27 -21.12 0.12
C ASN A 280 -22.07 -22.39 0.99
N THR A 281 -21.84 -23.52 0.36
CA THR A 281 -21.51 -24.77 1.03
C THR A 281 -20.01 -24.99 0.88
N TYR A 282 -19.29 -24.61 1.94
CA TYR A 282 -17.91 -25.05 2.12
C TYR A 282 -17.93 -26.56 2.34
N GLN A 283 -17.52 -27.34 1.37
CA GLN A 283 -17.29 -28.78 1.57
C GLN A 283 -15.85 -28.96 2.07
N LEU A 284 -15.73 -29.56 3.23
CA LEU A 284 -14.49 -30.03 3.85
C LEU A 284 -13.93 -31.24 3.08
#